data_1c5986d7295b24b8944f69428cf41f17
#
_entry.id   1c5986d7295b24b8944f69428cf41f17
#
_cell.length_a   1.000
_cell.length_b   1.000
_cell.length_c   1.000
_cell.angle_alpha   90.00
_cell.angle_beta   90.00
_cell.angle_gamma   90.00
#
_symmetry.space_group_name_H-M   'P 1'
#
loop_
_entity.id
_entity.type
_entity.pdbx_description
1 polymer ?
#
loop_
_entity_poly.entity_id
_entity_poly.type
_entity_poly.pdbx_seq_one_letter_code
_entity_poly.pdbx_strand_id
1 'polypeptide(L)'
;LGRSGGTVALASGASQTGFGRTGTVDWQTTPKTATFTAVSGEGYFANTTGSAFNMNLPAGVAGAIVSVADYAATFQTNNLTVVPNGTDKIGALNQNAILNTEGQSVTFVFVDSTQGWINTMDSTSNVRGKPPFIVATGGTISNCGNFKTHIFTGPGTFAISNISGCATSNKIDYVVVAGGGSGGSSAPGGGGSGTGGGGAGGFRLANSLGLPAPTMSPLANPTGLTGTVASFPILVGAGAAPATTGSNTGNNGAVSTFSSITSAGGGGGGSESPKGPGNPGGSGGGSGYNIAGGIGNTPPVSPPQGNSGGSLSSTNAQYSATGGGGAGAVGQTNPANNIGGAGGIGSFTADTFIGSPAPGFGTPGPVSSTRYFAGGGGGGGGIDSGPSSTGGVGSSGGGTGGNGGSGAPGSQGSAGTINTGSGGGGSSGTPSPANGGGSGIV
;
A
#
# COMPACT_ATOMS: atom_id res chain seq x y z
N LEU A 1 55.59 30.62 -23.00
CA LEU A 1 54.22 30.79 -22.54
C LEU A 1 53.93 29.78 -21.45
N GLY A 2 53.70 30.25 -20.22
CA GLY A 2 53.29 29.50 -19.04
C GLY A 2 54.08 28.21 -18.71
N ARG A 3 54.59 28.11 -17.48
CA ARG A 3 55.04 26.84 -16.91
C ARG A 3 53.83 25.99 -16.48
N SER A 4 53.99 24.68 -16.41
CA SER A 4 53.00 23.79 -15.81
C SER A 4 52.60 24.33 -14.43
N GLY A 5 51.28 24.55 -14.22
CA GLY A 5 50.74 25.13 -13.00
C GLY A 5 50.71 26.67 -12.94
N GLY A 6 51.17 27.37 -13.96
CA GLY A 6 51.08 28.83 -14.02
C GLY A 6 49.80 29.33 -14.68
N THR A 7 49.18 30.38 -14.11
CA THR A 7 48.00 31.04 -14.71
C THR A 7 48.47 32.10 -15.73
N VAL A 8 47.90 32.07 -16.93
CA VAL A 8 48.05 33.19 -17.91
C VAL A 8 46.74 33.98 -17.82
N ALA A 9 46.84 35.20 -17.29
CA ALA A 9 45.72 36.13 -17.27
C ALA A 9 45.82 37.10 -18.42
N LEU A 10 44.73 37.31 -19.15
CA LEU A 10 44.62 38.35 -20.16
C LEU A 10 44.29 39.68 -19.48
N ALA A 11 44.93 40.77 -19.97
CA ALA A 11 44.55 42.10 -19.50
C ALA A 11 43.10 42.44 -19.88
N SER A 12 42.46 43.34 -19.10
CA SER A 12 41.10 43.79 -19.40
C SER A 12 41.01 44.37 -20.82
N GLY A 13 40.11 43.84 -21.64
CA GLY A 13 39.94 44.22 -23.03
C GLY A 13 40.83 43.46 -24.05
N ALA A 14 41.72 42.55 -23.59
CA ALA A 14 42.47 41.68 -24.48
C ALA A 14 41.62 40.51 -24.98
N SER A 15 41.70 40.20 -26.29
CA SER A 15 41.03 39.02 -26.86
C SER A 15 42.04 37.89 -27.08
N GLN A 16 41.63 36.67 -26.89
CA GLN A 16 42.42 35.48 -27.12
C GLN A 16 42.17 34.98 -28.56
N THR A 17 43.25 34.90 -29.37
CA THR A 17 43.18 34.31 -30.71
C THR A 17 44.15 33.12 -30.80
N GLY A 18 43.70 31.98 -31.26
CA GLY A 18 44.51 30.78 -31.47
C GLY A 18 44.84 29.96 -30.21
N PHE A 19 44.36 30.34 -29.06
CA PHE A 19 44.50 29.59 -27.82
C PHE A 19 43.13 29.34 -27.20
N GLY A 20 42.90 28.17 -26.74
CA GLY A 20 41.78 27.88 -25.87
C GLY A 20 40.66 27.09 -26.52
N ARG A 21 39.61 26.97 -25.77
CA ARG A 21 38.51 26.06 -26.03
C ARG A 21 37.68 26.53 -27.23
N THR A 22 37.85 25.91 -28.38
CA THR A 22 36.89 26.02 -29.46
C THR A 22 35.71 25.06 -29.15
N GLY A 23 34.51 25.60 -29.08
CA GLY A 23 33.28 24.79 -28.91
C GLY A 23 32.79 24.54 -27.48
N THR A 24 33.42 25.17 -26.46
CA THR A 24 32.91 25.14 -25.07
C THR A 24 32.60 26.55 -24.57
N VAL A 25 31.61 26.65 -23.70
CA VAL A 25 31.23 27.91 -23.06
C VAL A 25 31.68 27.92 -21.60
N ASP A 26 31.82 29.13 -21.03
CA ASP A 26 32.03 29.36 -19.61
C ASP A 26 30.65 29.36 -18.91
N TRP A 27 30.37 28.31 -18.13
CA TRP A 27 29.08 28.16 -17.49
C TRP A 27 28.91 29.07 -16.28
N GLN A 28 27.90 29.94 -16.36
CA GLN A 28 27.49 30.82 -15.27
C GLN A 28 26.67 29.99 -14.26
N THR A 29 27.20 29.75 -13.06
CA THR A 29 26.60 28.83 -12.07
C THR A 29 25.40 29.41 -11.33
N THR A 30 25.14 30.72 -11.44
CA THR A 30 23.93 31.34 -10.88
C THR A 30 22.78 31.24 -11.86
N PRO A 31 21.73 30.46 -11.60
CA PRO A 31 20.61 30.30 -12.53
C PRO A 31 19.90 31.62 -12.79
N LYS A 32 19.52 31.85 -14.05
CA LYS A 32 18.70 32.98 -14.48
C LYS A 32 17.22 32.66 -14.20
N THR A 33 16.52 33.58 -13.58
CA THR A 33 15.10 33.43 -13.21
C THR A 33 14.18 34.46 -13.89
N ALA A 34 14.75 35.33 -14.74
CA ALA A 34 14.06 36.37 -15.48
C ALA A 34 14.76 36.64 -16.79
N THR A 35 14.14 37.43 -17.70
CA THR A 35 14.70 37.83 -18.98
C THR A 35 16.11 38.44 -18.82
N PHE A 36 17.06 37.96 -19.65
CA PHE A 36 18.43 38.42 -19.65
C PHE A 36 18.99 38.43 -21.07
N THR A 37 20.10 39.14 -21.23
CA THR A 37 20.90 39.11 -22.50
C THR A 37 22.14 38.25 -22.28
N ALA A 38 22.31 37.26 -23.13
CA ALA A 38 23.46 36.36 -23.10
C ALA A 38 24.71 37.04 -23.63
N VAL A 39 25.85 36.58 -23.17
CA VAL A 39 27.19 37.02 -23.65
C VAL A 39 27.82 35.90 -24.46
N SER A 40 28.48 36.25 -25.57
CA SER A 40 29.21 35.26 -26.38
C SER A 40 30.33 34.61 -25.57
N GLY A 41 30.39 33.28 -25.63
CA GLY A 41 31.35 32.46 -24.88
C GLY A 41 30.78 31.92 -23.56
N GLU A 42 29.59 32.32 -23.19
CA GLU A 42 28.98 31.89 -21.92
C GLU A 42 27.86 30.86 -22.10
N GLY A 43 27.70 30.01 -21.07
CA GLY A 43 26.59 29.11 -20.90
C GLY A 43 25.75 29.47 -19.65
N TYR A 44 24.46 29.23 -19.69
CA TYR A 44 23.54 29.64 -18.64
C TYR A 44 22.62 28.50 -18.22
N PHE A 45 22.30 28.46 -16.94
CA PHE A 45 21.20 27.68 -16.41
C PHE A 45 19.96 28.58 -16.32
N ALA A 46 18.88 28.22 -17.03
CA ALA A 46 17.60 28.95 -16.98
C ALA A 46 16.61 28.22 -16.09
N ASN A 47 16.16 28.89 -15.01
CA ASN A 47 15.17 28.37 -14.09
C ASN A 47 13.82 29.05 -14.35
N THR A 48 12.95 28.35 -15.08
CA THR A 48 11.60 28.82 -15.44
C THR A 48 10.52 28.34 -14.47
N THR A 49 10.87 27.84 -13.28
CA THR A 49 9.90 27.34 -12.28
C THR A 49 8.81 28.38 -11.97
N GLY A 50 9.17 29.67 -11.85
CA GLY A 50 8.21 30.73 -11.51
C GLY A 50 7.41 31.25 -12.69
N SER A 51 8.00 31.35 -13.88
CA SER A 51 7.35 31.85 -15.10
C SER A 51 8.24 31.64 -16.33
N ALA A 52 7.65 31.68 -17.53
CA ALA A 52 8.36 31.77 -18.79
C ALA A 52 9.05 33.13 -18.92
N PHE A 53 10.23 33.16 -19.55
CA PHE A 53 10.99 34.39 -19.82
C PHE A 53 11.87 34.26 -21.08
N ASN A 54 12.57 35.34 -21.44
CA ASN A 54 13.37 35.38 -22.65
C ASN A 54 14.89 35.35 -22.36
N MET A 55 15.65 34.65 -23.20
CA MET A 55 17.07 34.78 -23.34
C MET A 55 17.35 35.53 -24.66
N ASN A 56 17.85 36.77 -24.59
CA ASN A 56 18.23 37.54 -25.73
C ASN A 56 19.64 37.14 -26.15
N LEU A 57 19.83 36.75 -27.40
CA LEU A 57 21.14 36.45 -27.94
C LEU A 57 21.94 37.77 -28.15
N PRO A 58 23.27 37.75 -28.01
CA PRO A 58 24.10 38.90 -28.34
C PRO A 58 24.09 39.19 -29.86
N ALA A 59 24.62 40.34 -30.29
CA ALA A 59 24.81 40.62 -31.71
C ALA A 59 25.70 39.54 -32.36
N GLY A 60 25.24 39.00 -33.49
CA GLY A 60 25.87 37.89 -34.17
C GLY A 60 27.24 38.28 -34.78
N VAL A 61 28.27 37.59 -34.32
CA VAL A 61 29.63 37.65 -34.91
C VAL A 61 30.03 36.21 -35.24
N ALA A 62 30.61 35.99 -36.43
CA ALA A 62 30.97 34.61 -36.83
C ALA A 62 31.84 33.92 -35.75
N GLY A 63 31.41 32.73 -35.33
CA GLY A 63 32.03 31.97 -34.26
C GLY A 63 31.56 32.34 -32.84
N ALA A 64 30.66 33.33 -32.67
CA ALA A 64 30.02 33.56 -31.39
C ALA A 64 29.23 32.31 -30.95
N ILE A 65 29.32 31.96 -29.66
CA ILE A 65 28.72 30.76 -29.09
C ILE A 65 27.94 31.09 -27.79
N VAL A 66 26.77 30.57 -27.64
CA VAL A 66 25.96 30.69 -26.41
C VAL A 66 25.31 29.33 -26.12
N SER A 67 25.35 28.90 -24.87
CA SER A 67 24.66 27.70 -24.43
C SER A 67 23.62 28.00 -23.35
N VAL A 68 22.56 27.20 -23.29
CA VAL A 68 21.59 27.28 -22.24
C VAL A 68 21.11 25.87 -21.87
N ALA A 69 20.84 25.66 -20.58
CA ALA A 69 20.27 24.40 -20.07
C ALA A 69 19.09 24.69 -19.14
N ASP A 70 18.07 23.84 -19.21
CA ASP A 70 16.93 23.84 -18.28
C ASP A 70 17.39 23.44 -16.88
N TYR A 71 17.40 24.40 -15.94
CA TYR A 71 17.88 24.18 -14.57
C TYR A 71 17.00 23.24 -13.76
N ALA A 72 15.68 23.42 -13.86
CA ALA A 72 14.70 22.77 -12.99
C ALA A 72 13.79 21.76 -13.72
N ALA A 73 14.05 21.49 -15.01
CA ALA A 73 13.20 20.68 -15.86
C ALA A 73 11.76 21.22 -15.95
N THR A 74 11.64 22.50 -16.29
CA THR A 74 10.37 23.22 -16.32
C THR A 74 10.04 23.87 -17.65
N PHE A 75 10.90 23.72 -18.68
CA PHE A 75 10.66 24.31 -20.01
C PHE A 75 9.38 23.83 -20.68
N GLN A 76 8.92 22.59 -20.41
CA GLN A 76 7.66 22.07 -20.93
C GLN A 76 6.42 22.75 -20.31
N THR A 77 6.57 23.36 -19.12
CA THR A 77 5.48 24.06 -18.42
C THR A 77 5.58 25.57 -18.65
N ASN A 78 6.80 26.10 -18.51
CA ASN A 78 7.13 27.52 -18.68
C ASN A 78 8.29 27.62 -19.64
N ASN A 79 8.01 27.90 -20.91
CA ASN A 79 9.02 27.87 -21.97
C ASN A 79 10.10 28.93 -21.78
N LEU A 80 11.34 28.63 -22.20
CA LEU A 80 12.35 29.63 -22.44
C LEU A 80 12.29 30.07 -23.92
N THR A 81 12.13 31.36 -24.16
CA THR A 81 12.14 31.93 -25.51
C THR A 81 13.53 32.51 -25.82
N VAL A 82 14.16 32.02 -26.86
CA VAL A 82 15.46 32.55 -27.38
C VAL A 82 15.16 33.58 -28.42
N VAL A 83 15.63 34.82 -28.20
CA VAL A 83 15.34 35.98 -29.05
C VAL A 83 16.64 36.40 -29.77
N PRO A 84 16.66 36.43 -31.12
CA PRO A 84 17.81 36.92 -31.86
C PRO A 84 17.97 38.42 -31.68
N ASN A 85 19.20 38.92 -31.87
CA ASN A 85 19.49 40.36 -31.77
C ASN A 85 19.07 41.07 -33.06
N GLY A 86 18.25 42.10 -32.97
CA GLY A 86 17.86 42.95 -34.09
C GLY A 86 17.39 42.17 -35.33
N THR A 87 18.15 42.22 -36.41
CA THR A 87 17.87 41.54 -37.68
C THR A 87 18.57 40.19 -37.82
N ASP A 88 19.26 39.73 -36.76
CA ASP A 88 19.91 38.42 -36.76
C ASP A 88 18.86 37.31 -36.92
N LYS A 89 19.33 36.15 -37.36
CA LYS A 89 18.47 34.99 -37.63
C LYS A 89 18.81 33.84 -36.72
N ILE A 90 17.85 32.96 -36.54
CA ILE A 90 18.04 31.61 -35.99
C ILE A 90 17.57 30.63 -37.05
N GLY A 91 18.48 29.79 -37.58
CA GLY A 91 18.16 28.84 -38.65
C GLY A 91 17.58 29.49 -39.90
N ALA A 92 18.22 30.57 -40.40
CA ALA A 92 17.84 31.38 -41.55
C ALA A 92 16.58 32.24 -41.37
N LEU A 93 15.89 32.21 -40.20
CA LEU A 93 14.68 32.98 -39.94
C LEU A 93 14.90 34.03 -38.83
N ASN A 94 14.46 35.28 -39.08
CA ASN A 94 14.41 36.30 -38.03
C ASN A 94 13.17 36.06 -37.15
N GLN A 95 13.20 35.00 -36.35
CA GLN A 95 12.15 34.58 -35.45
C GLN A 95 12.75 34.01 -34.16
N ASN A 96 11.98 34.08 -33.10
CA ASN A 96 12.34 33.48 -31.81
C ASN A 96 12.33 31.96 -31.90
N ALA A 97 13.25 31.32 -31.20
CA ALA A 97 13.19 29.89 -30.93
C ALA A 97 12.58 29.64 -29.56
N ILE A 98 11.72 28.63 -29.45
CA ILE A 98 11.08 28.28 -28.21
C ILE A 98 11.66 26.94 -27.72
N LEU A 99 12.24 26.95 -26.52
CA LEU A 99 12.70 25.75 -25.83
C LEU A 99 11.57 25.32 -24.89
N ASN A 100 10.95 24.19 -25.18
CA ASN A 100 9.73 23.72 -24.53
C ASN A 100 9.77 22.23 -24.15
N THR A 101 10.96 21.65 -24.11
CA THR A 101 11.12 20.24 -23.75
C THR A 101 11.76 20.12 -22.37
N GLU A 102 11.24 19.22 -21.55
CA GLU A 102 11.76 18.95 -20.21
C GLU A 102 13.25 18.61 -20.23
N GLY A 103 14.05 19.36 -19.48
CA GLY A 103 15.49 19.13 -19.35
C GLY A 103 16.30 19.47 -20.61
N GLN A 104 15.74 20.20 -21.55
CA GLN A 104 16.43 20.59 -22.79
C GLN A 104 17.67 21.43 -22.53
N SER A 105 18.73 21.17 -23.26
CA SER A 105 19.92 22.05 -23.36
C SER A 105 20.31 22.25 -24.80
N VAL A 106 20.67 23.49 -25.17
CA VAL A 106 20.97 23.86 -26.54
C VAL A 106 22.23 24.74 -26.57
N THR A 107 23.09 24.48 -27.54
CA THR A 107 24.24 25.37 -27.90
C THR A 107 23.99 25.99 -29.24
N PHE A 108 24.03 27.30 -29.30
CA PHE A 108 23.93 28.10 -30.52
C PHE A 108 25.30 28.64 -30.93
N VAL A 109 25.62 28.55 -32.22
CA VAL A 109 26.80 29.17 -32.81
C VAL A 109 26.35 30.10 -33.95
N PHE A 110 26.81 31.34 -33.97
CA PHE A 110 26.55 32.25 -35.07
C PHE A 110 27.51 31.94 -36.24
N VAL A 111 26.95 31.62 -37.39
CA VAL A 111 27.71 31.24 -38.57
C VAL A 111 27.96 32.46 -39.46
N ASP A 112 26.88 33.06 -39.94
CA ASP A 112 26.90 34.20 -40.87
C ASP A 112 25.56 34.95 -40.86
N SER A 113 25.42 36.04 -41.64
CA SER A 113 24.17 36.79 -41.75
C SER A 113 23.08 36.07 -42.54
N THR A 114 23.38 34.98 -43.24
CA THR A 114 22.42 34.20 -44.03
C THR A 114 21.66 33.22 -43.15
N GLN A 115 22.40 32.42 -42.39
CA GLN A 115 21.86 31.41 -41.51
C GLN A 115 21.64 31.92 -40.08
N GLY A 116 22.48 32.86 -39.63
CA GLY A 116 22.43 33.37 -38.27
C GLY A 116 22.96 32.37 -37.24
N TRP A 117 22.26 32.23 -36.17
CA TRP A 117 22.52 31.29 -35.10
C TRP A 117 22.03 29.88 -35.47
N ILE A 118 22.90 28.89 -35.39
CA ILE A 118 22.61 27.49 -35.66
C ILE A 118 22.82 26.69 -34.35
N ASN A 119 21.90 25.83 -34.01
CA ASN A 119 22.07 24.89 -32.92
C ASN A 119 23.04 23.76 -33.32
N THR A 120 24.13 23.63 -32.62
CA THR A 120 25.17 22.60 -32.87
C THR A 120 25.08 21.42 -31.94
N MET A 121 24.51 21.62 -30.77
CA MET A 121 24.19 20.59 -29.79
C MET A 121 22.81 20.88 -29.23
N ASP A 122 21.93 19.90 -29.27
CA ASP A 122 20.59 19.93 -28.68
C ASP A 122 20.35 18.63 -27.91
N SER A 123 20.13 18.77 -26.64
CA SER A 123 19.71 17.66 -25.77
C SER A 123 18.25 17.89 -25.38
N THR A 124 17.39 16.99 -25.82
CA THR A 124 15.96 17.03 -25.48
C THR A 124 15.67 16.49 -24.09
N SER A 125 16.67 15.94 -23.40
CA SER A 125 16.54 15.54 -22.01
C SER A 125 17.92 15.46 -21.34
N ASN A 126 18.03 15.99 -20.13
CA ASN A 126 19.22 15.81 -19.31
C ASN A 126 19.20 14.45 -18.60
N VAL A 127 20.36 13.79 -18.56
CA VAL A 127 20.52 12.62 -17.70
C VAL A 127 20.47 13.08 -16.25
N ARG A 128 19.51 12.63 -15.52
CA ARG A 128 19.36 12.92 -14.09
C ARG A 128 19.67 11.69 -13.27
N GLY A 129 20.33 11.93 -12.14
CA GLY A 129 20.47 10.89 -11.14
C GLY A 129 19.09 10.48 -10.62
N LYS A 130 18.81 9.19 -10.59
CA LYS A 130 17.62 8.63 -9.97
C LYS A 130 18.01 7.85 -8.72
N PRO A 131 17.19 7.86 -7.68
CA PRO A 131 17.48 7.06 -6.49
C PRO A 131 17.54 5.57 -6.87
N PRO A 132 18.33 4.76 -6.15
CA PRO A 132 18.43 3.31 -6.42
C PRO A 132 17.13 2.58 -6.10
N PHE A 133 16.29 3.13 -5.23
CA PHE A 133 15.03 2.56 -4.77
C PHE A 133 13.91 3.61 -4.77
N ILE A 134 12.66 3.13 -4.64
CA ILE A 134 11.49 4.00 -4.44
C ILE A 134 11.69 4.87 -3.21
N VAL A 135 11.40 6.16 -3.33
CA VAL A 135 11.32 7.10 -2.20
C VAL A 135 9.85 7.32 -1.87
N ALA A 136 9.45 6.87 -0.69
CA ALA A 136 8.06 6.97 -0.24
C ALA A 136 7.97 7.40 1.23
N THR A 137 6.80 7.94 1.58
CA THR A 137 6.44 8.37 2.94
C THR A 137 5.05 7.85 3.33
N GLY A 138 4.70 7.94 4.60
CA GLY A 138 3.41 7.54 5.17
C GLY A 138 3.50 6.29 6.03
N GLY A 139 2.57 6.15 6.96
CA GLY A 139 2.53 5.07 7.93
C GLY A 139 3.70 5.03 8.90
N THR A 140 3.79 3.95 9.67
CA THR A 140 4.97 3.65 10.50
C THR A 140 6.00 2.95 9.62
N ILE A 141 7.22 3.50 9.58
CA ILE A 141 8.28 2.99 8.72
C ILE A 141 9.20 2.04 9.51
N SER A 142 9.44 0.87 8.93
CA SER A 142 10.43 -0.10 9.39
C SER A 142 11.39 -0.44 8.25
N ASN A 143 12.69 -0.59 8.57
CA ASN A 143 13.71 -0.96 7.62
C ASN A 143 14.29 -2.33 7.99
N CYS A 144 14.39 -3.24 7.04
CA CYS A 144 15.01 -4.55 7.22
C CYS A 144 15.85 -4.88 5.99
N GLY A 145 17.16 -4.83 6.13
CA GLY A 145 18.08 -5.01 5.00
C GLY A 145 17.82 -3.97 3.91
N ASN A 146 17.57 -4.44 2.70
CA ASN A 146 17.27 -3.60 1.53
C ASN A 146 15.77 -3.25 1.39
N PHE A 147 14.95 -3.63 2.36
CA PHE A 147 13.51 -3.40 2.32
C PHE A 147 13.09 -2.31 3.29
N LYS A 148 12.16 -1.50 2.84
CA LYS A 148 11.45 -0.51 3.65
C LYS A 148 9.97 -0.88 3.66
N THR A 149 9.42 -1.10 4.86
CA THR A 149 8.01 -1.41 5.06
C THR A 149 7.29 -0.19 5.62
N HIS A 150 6.14 0.11 5.05
CA HIS A 150 5.23 1.15 5.50
C HIS A 150 3.99 0.48 6.08
N ILE A 151 3.70 0.69 7.37
CA ILE A 151 2.65 -0.01 8.11
C ILE A 151 1.57 0.99 8.50
N PHE A 152 0.32 0.65 8.18
CA PHE A 152 -0.86 1.45 8.50
C PHE A 152 -1.81 0.62 9.36
N THR A 153 -2.10 1.10 10.57
CA THR A 153 -3.09 0.55 11.50
C THR A 153 -4.36 1.39 11.56
N GLY A 154 -4.46 2.40 10.73
CA GLY A 154 -5.59 3.29 10.52
C GLY A 154 -5.51 3.97 9.15
N PRO A 155 -6.53 4.74 8.75
CA PRO A 155 -6.53 5.48 7.49
C PRO A 155 -5.29 6.38 7.36
N GLY A 156 -4.76 6.48 6.14
CA GLY A 156 -3.57 7.27 5.86
C GLY A 156 -3.29 7.43 4.38
N THR A 157 -2.10 7.89 4.05
CA THR A 157 -1.65 8.05 2.66
C THR A 157 -0.25 7.48 2.51
N PHE A 158 -0.07 6.59 1.55
CA PHE A 158 1.23 6.14 1.07
C PHE A 158 1.60 6.99 -0.14
N ALA A 159 2.63 7.84 -0.01
CA ALA A 159 3.02 8.78 -1.06
C ALA A 159 4.40 8.44 -1.61
N ILE A 160 4.48 8.21 -2.92
CA ILE A 160 5.72 7.98 -3.65
C ILE A 160 6.15 9.31 -4.29
N SER A 161 7.30 9.84 -3.88
CA SER A 161 7.88 11.06 -4.42
C SER A 161 8.84 10.80 -5.58
N ASN A 162 9.56 9.68 -5.57
CA ASN A 162 10.51 9.30 -6.61
C ASN A 162 10.51 7.80 -6.84
N ILE A 163 10.71 7.40 -8.08
CA ILE A 163 10.90 6.00 -8.46
C ILE A 163 12.37 5.73 -8.82
N SER A 164 12.79 4.47 -8.69
CA SER A 164 14.12 4.02 -9.09
C SER A 164 14.35 4.16 -10.59
N GLY A 165 15.58 4.40 -10.97
CA GLY A 165 16.02 4.30 -12.37
C GLY A 165 15.95 2.86 -12.93
N CYS A 166 15.94 1.86 -12.05
CA CYS A 166 15.82 0.45 -12.41
C CYS A 166 14.36 -0.01 -12.28
N ALA A 167 13.74 -0.41 -13.39
CA ALA A 167 12.32 -0.79 -13.41
C ALA A 167 11.98 -1.95 -12.46
N THR A 168 12.89 -2.89 -12.27
CA THR A 168 12.71 -4.03 -11.35
C THR A 168 12.67 -3.61 -9.89
N SER A 169 13.32 -2.48 -9.54
CA SER A 169 13.30 -1.92 -8.18
C SER A 169 12.05 -1.07 -7.89
N ASN A 170 11.13 -0.97 -8.85
CA ASN A 170 9.87 -0.21 -8.70
C ASN A 170 8.68 -1.14 -8.38
N LYS A 171 8.94 -2.30 -7.79
CA LYS A 171 7.90 -3.22 -7.32
C LYS A 171 7.55 -2.95 -5.87
N ILE A 172 6.25 -3.05 -5.57
CA ILE A 172 5.69 -2.91 -4.22
C ILE A 172 4.95 -4.19 -3.91
N ASP A 173 5.43 -4.92 -2.92
CA ASP A 173 4.69 -6.02 -2.32
C ASP A 173 3.81 -5.47 -1.20
N TYR A 174 2.72 -6.15 -0.90
CA TYR A 174 1.73 -5.67 0.04
C TYR A 174 1.11 -6.79 0.86
N VAL A 175 0.67 -6.45 2.06
CA VAL A 175 -0.32 -7.18 2.86
C VAL A 175 -1.49 -6.24 3.10
N VAL A 176 -2.70 -6.63 2.72
CA VAL A 176 -3.93 -5.87 2.96
C VAL A 176 -4.91 -6.77 3.67
N VAL A 177 -5.13 -6.51 4.96
CA VAL A 177 -6.03 -7.29 5.81
C VAL A 177 -7.18 -6.40 6.23
N ALA A 178 -8.42 -6.84 5.97
CA ALA A 178 -9.64 -6.14 6.38
C ALA A 178 -10.01 -6.42 7.84
N GLY A 179 -10.97 -5.69 8.37
CA GLY A 179 -11.50 -5.92 9.72
C GLY A 179 -12.26 -7.26 9.81
N GLY A 180 -12.11 -7.98 10.91
CA GLY A 180 -12.85 -9.22 11.20
C GLY A 180 -14.30 -8.95 11.57
N GLY A 181 -15.19 -9.94 11.36
CA GLY A 181 -16.57 -9.93 11.81
C GLY A 181 -16.71 -10.20 13.31
N SER A 182 -17.79 -9.76 13.94
CA SER A 182 -18.12 -10.11 15.31
C SER A 182 -18.74 -11.50 15.41
N GLY A 183 -18.65 -12.11 16.56
CA GLY A 183 -19.44 -13.27 16.89
C GLY A 183 -20.94 -12.96 16.89
N GLY A 184 -21.82 -13.99 16.86
CA GLY A 184 -23.25 -13.85 17.08
C GLY A 184 -23.58 -13.64 18.55
N SER A 185 -24.74 -13.07 18.85
CA SER A 185 -25.26 -12.86 20.20
C SER A 185 -26.46 -13.76 20.52
N SER A 186 -26.67 -14.06 21.80
CA SER A 186 -27.80 -14.85 22.29
C SER A 186 -28.84 -13.98 23.05
N ALA A 187 -30.13 -14.39 23.03
CA ALA A 187 -31.20 -13.68 23.69
C ALA A 187 -31.37 -14.10 25.16
N PRO A 188 -31.97 -13.22 26.01
CA PRO A 188 -32.51 -13.64 27.30
C PRO A 188 -33.57 -14.75 27.10
N GLY A 189 -33.46 -15.86 27.83
CA GLY A 189 -34.38 -16.97 27.74
C GLY A 189 -34.17 -17.93 26.57
N GLY A 190 -33.13 -17.75 25.75
CA GLY A 190 -32.72 -18.71 24.75
C GLY A 190 -32.30 -20.04 25.39
N GLY A 191 -32.48 -21.13 24.66
CA GLY A 191 -32.33 -22.50 25.14
C GLY A 191 -30.92 -22.97 25.46
N GLY A 192 -29.98 -22.07 25.77
CA GLY A 192 -28.61 -22.46 26.10
C GLY A 192 -27.72 -22.78 24.90
N SER A 193 -28.14 -22.46 23.68
CA SER A 193 -27.38 -22.75 22.46
C SER A 193 -26.26 -21.76 22.25
N GLY A 194 -25.17 -22.20 21.65
CA GLY A 194 -24.05 -21.36 21.24
C GLY A 194 -24.35 -20.56 19.99
N THR A 195 -23.61 -19.46 19.77
CA THR A 195 -23.68 -18.63 18.58
C THR A 195 -22.40 -18.74 17.76
N GLY A 196 -22.48 -18.52 16.45
CA GLY A 196 -21.36 -18.66 15.53
C GLY A 196 -20.22 -17.70 15.82
N GLY A 197 -18.99 -18.15 15.59
CA GLY A 197 -17.82 -17.29 15.62
C GLY A 197 -17.78 -16.36 14.38
N GLY A 198 -17.25 -15.16 14.53
CA GLY A 198 -17.05 -14.22 13.41
C GLY A 198 -15.99 -14.73 12.42
N GLY A 199 -16.21 -14.46 11.14
CA GLY A 199 -15.23 -14.71 10.09
C GLY A 199 -14.13 -13.66 10.11
N ALA A 200 -12.94 -14.04 9.66
CA ALA A 200 -11.82 -13.12 9.49
C ALA A 200 -12.05 -12.14 8.35
N GLY A 201 -11.44 -10.97 8.43
CA GLY A 201 -11.29 -10.07 7.30
C GLY A 201 -10.52 -10.73 6.16
N GLY A 202 -10.76 -10.30 4.94
CA GLY A 202 -10.05 -10.78 3.77
C GLY A 202 -8.55 -10.51 3.91
N PHE A 203 -7.75 -11.44 3.42
CA PHE A 203 -6.30 -11.37 3.42
C PHE A 203 -5.79 -11.34 1.98
N ARG A 204 -5.10 -10.24 1.60
CA ARG A 204 -4.48 -10.08 0.29
C ARG A 204 -2.98 -9.84 0.47
N LEU A 205 -2.18 -10.62 -0.24
CA LEU A 205 -0.71 -10.60 -0.14
C LEU A 205 -0.11 -10.61 -1.53
N ALA A 206 1.00 -9.87 -1.74
CA ALA A 206 1.87 -10.02 -2.90
C ALA A 206 3.26 -10.48 -2.47
N ASN A 207 3.88 -11.32 -3.31
CA ASN A 207 5.22 -11.84 -3.14
C ASN A 207 5.94 -11.84 -4.50
N SER A 208 6.28 -10.67 -5.00
CA SER A 208 7.00 -10.53 -6.29
C SER A 208 8.47 -10.94 -6.19
N LEU A 209 8.99 -11.04 -4.97
CA LEU A 209 10.35 -11.49 -4.70
C LEU A 209 10.49 -13.03 -4.74
N GLY A 210 9.37 -13.76 -4.80
CA GLY A 210 9.38 -15.21 -4.83
C GLY A 210 9.94 -15.87 -3.57
N LEU A 211 9.74 -15.27 -2.39
CA LEU A 211 10.13 -15.89 -1.12
C LEU A 211 9.39 -17.22 -0.95
N PRO A 212 10.10 -18.32 -0.64
CA PRO A 212 9.52 -19.66 -0.65
C PRO A 212 8.60 -19.93 0.54
N ALA A 213 7.70 -20.89 0.41
CA ALA A 213 7.11 -21.55 1.57
C ALA A 213 8.24 -22.23 2.39
N PRO A 214 8.12 -22.31 3.75
CA PRO A 214 6.96 -21.97 4.57
C PRO A 214 6.94 -20.52 5.05
N THR A 215 7.82 -19.64 4.58
CA THR A 215 7.93 -18.27 5.07
C THR A 215 6.89 -17.34 4.48
N MET A 216 6.41 -17.62 3.26
CA MET A 216 5.36 -16.85 2.60
C MET A 216 4.16 -17.74 2.29
N SER A 217 2.98 -17.19 2.50
CA SER A 217 1.72 -17.89 2.22
C SER A 217 1.55 -18.26 0.75
N PRO A 218 1.01 -19.45 0.44
CA PRO A 218 0.65 -19.83 -0.93
C PRO A 218 -0.49 -18.99 -1.51
N LEU A 219 -1.17 -18.18 -0.70
CA LEU A 219 -2.20 -17.21 -1.14
C LEU A 219 -1.59 -15.91 -1.71
N ALA A 220 -0.27 -15.80 -1.75
CA ALA A 220 0.39 -14.62 -2.28
C ALA A 220 0.21 -14.51 -3.80
N ASN A 221 -0.15 -13.30 -4.27
CA ASN A 221 -0.05 -12.97 -5.69
C ASN A 221 1.45 -12.88 -6.07
N PRO A 222 1.91 -13.57 -7.12
CA PRO A 222 3.31 -13.54 -7.53
C PRO A 222 3.75 -12.21 -8.15
N THR A 223 2.81 -11.31 -8.44
CA THR A 223 3.08 -9.99 -9.02
C THR A 223 2.73 -8.89 -8.05
N GLY A 224 3.74 -8.12 -7.60
CA GLY A 224 3.53 -6.89 -6.85
C GLY A 224 2.95 -5.77 -7.71
N LEU A 225 2.60 -4.66 -7.09
CA LEU A 225 2.21 -3.43 -7.80
C LEU A 225 3.45 -2.74 -8.37
N THR A 226 3.29 -2.07 -9.50
CA THR A 226 4.34 -1.19 -10.04
C THR A 226 4.17 0.19 -9.42
N GLY A 227 5.20 0.65 -8.71
CA GLY A 227 5.23 1.99 -8.12
C GLY A 227 5.33 3.07 -9.18
N THR A 228 4.51 4.10 -9.02
CA THR A 228 4.54 5.35 -9.80
C THR A 228 4.57 6.53 -8.85
N VAL A 229 5.11 7.66 -9.28
CA VAL A 229 5.07 8.91 -8.48
C VAL A 229 3.61 9.33 -8.32
N ALA A 230 3.03 9.07 -7.16
CA ALA A 230 1.63 9.33 -6.83
C ALA A 230 1.39 9.20 -5.32
N SER A 231 0.23 9.68 -4.88
CA SER A 231 -0.28 9.47 -3.53
C SER A 231 -1.41 8.44 -3.57
N PHE A 232 -1.30 7.40 -2.75
CA PHE A 232 -2.25 6.32 -2.65
C PHE A 232 -2.97 6.40 -1.30
N PRO A 233 -4.28 6.65 -1.26
CA PRO A 233 -5.04 6.60 -0.03
C PRO A 233 -5.05 5.17 0.51
N ILE A 234 -4.85 5.04 1.82
CA ILE A 234 -4.95 3.79 2.56
C ILE A 234 -6.20 3.86 3.43
N LEU A 235 -7.05 2.86 3.31
CA LEU A 235 -8.14 2.61 4.24
C LEU A 235 -7.85 1.33 5.00
N VAL A 236 -7.88 1.38 6.32
CA VAL A 236 -7.76 0.22 7.20
C VAL A 236 -9.13 -0.06 7.82
N GLY A 237 -9.67 -1.23 7.56
CA GLY A 237 -10.98 -1.64 8.03
C GLY A 237 -11.04 -1.81 9.54
N ALA A 238 -12.00 -1.19 10.18
CA ALA A 238 -12.30 -1.46 11.58
C ALA A 238 -12.84 -2.88 11.74
N GLY A 239 -12.48 -3.53 12.84
CA GLY A 239 -13.17 -4.75 13.27
C GLY A 239 -14.64 -4.45 13.56
N ALA A 240 -15.49 -5.44 13.37
CA ALA A 240 -16.90 -5.30 13.65
C ALA A 240 -17.14 -4.97 15.14
N ALA A 241 -18.00 -4.03 15.40
CA ALA A 241 -18.51 -3.82 16.75
C ALA A 241 -19.29 -5.07 17.24
N PRO A 242 -19.29 -5.38 18.54
CA PRO A 242 -20.12 -6.43 19.10
C PRO A 242 -21.59 -6.28 18.67
N ALA A 243 -22.26 -7.39 18.31
CA ALA A 243 -23.72 -7.35 18.16
C ALA A 243 -24.36 -7.13 19.52
N THR A 244 -25.43 -6.33 19.55
CA THR A 244 -26.20 -6.07 20.77
C THR A 244 -26.82 -7.35 21.32
N THR A 245 -27.05 -7.38 22.63
CA THR A 245 -27.81 -8.48 23.26
C THR A 245 -29.18 -8.67 22.61
N GLY A 246 -29.57 -9.93 22.42
CA GLY A 246 -30.73 -10.32 21.65
C GLY A 246 -30.29 -11.20 20.49
N SER A 247 -30.97 -12.27 20.14
CA SER A 247 -30.57 -13.25 19.12
C SER A 247 -30.20 -12.60 17.75
N ASN A 248 -29.08 -11.89 17.69
CA ASN A 248 -28.63 -11.18 16.51
C ASN A 248 -27.44 -11.89 15.86
N THR A 249 -27.49 -11.99 14.55
CA THR A 249 -26.31 -12.30 13.76
C THR A 249 -25.25 -11.21 13.99
N GLY A 250 -24.01 -11.60 14.09
CA GLY A 250 -22.88 -10.68 14.26
C GLY A 250 -22.78 -9.67 13.13
N ASN A 251 -22.10 -8.56 13.41
CA ASN A 251 -21.84 -7.52 12.44
C ASN A 251 -20.65 -7.90 11.55
N ASN A 252 -20.66 -7.44 10.30
CA ASN A 252 -19.52 -7.59 9.39
C ASN A 252 -18.43 -6.57 9.72
N GLY A 253 -17.18 -6.96 9.52
CA GLY A 253 -16.03 -6.05 9.55
C GLY A 253 -16.02 -5.08 8.38
N ALA A 254 -15.20 -4.05 8.47
CA ALA A 254 -15.03 -3.06 7.41
C ALA A 254 -13.91 -3.45 6.43
N VAL A 255 -13.98 -2.93 5.21
CA VAL A 255 -13.00 -3.17 4.14
C VAL A 255 -11.67 -2.47 4.42
N SER A 256 -10.56 -3.02 3.89
CA SER A 256 -9.29 -2.33 3.75
C SER A 256 -8.94 -2.16 2.28
N THR A 257 -8.30 -1.03 1.95
CA THR A 257 -7.88 -0.75 0.57
C THR A 257 -6.46 -0.19 0.49
N PHE A 258 -5.74 -0.61 -0.54
CA PHE A 258 -4.49 -0.03 -0.99
C PHE A 258 -4.46 0.00 -2.51
N SER A 259 -4.42 1.16 -3.11
CA SER A 259 -4.46 1.30 -4.58
C SER A 259 -5.69 0.58 -5.16
N SER A 260 -5.50 -0.34 -6.08
CA SER A 260 -6.54 -1.18 -6.68
C SER A 260 -6.88 -2.42 -5.86
N ILE A 261 -6.18 -2.66 -4.75
CA ILE A 261 -6.39 -3.85 -3.91
C ILE A 261 -7.44 -3.54 -2.86
N THR A 262 -8.51 -4.32 -2.89
CA THR A 262 -9.57 -4.28 -1.87
C THR A 262 -9.63 -5.63 -1.16
N SER A 263 -9.67 -5.59 0.17
CA SER A 263 -9.88 -6.72 1.05
C SER A 263 -11.23 -6.56 1.74
N ALA A 264 -12.12 -7.54 1.61
CA ALA A 264 -13.47 -7.47 2.15
C ALA A 264 -13.50 -7.73 3.67
N GLY A 265 -14.38 -7.05 4.39
CA GLY A 265 -14.59 -7.31 5.80
C GLY A 265 -15.03 -8.75 6.08
N GLY A 266 -14.72 -9.27 7.26
CA GLY A 266 -15.15 -10.58 7.71
C GLY A 266 -16.64 -10.65 8.00
N GLY A 267 -17.28 -11.78 7.73
CA GLY A 267 -18.70 -12.01 8.00
C GLY A 267 -19.01 -12.18 9.48
N GLY A 268 -20.12 -11.63 9.95
CA GLY A 268 -20.60 -11.85 11.32
C GLY A 268 -21.04 -13.28 11.57
N GLY A 269 -20.86 -13.79 12.78
CA GLY A 269 -21.29 -15.13 13.21
C GLY A 269 -22.80 -15.25 13.33
N GLY A 270 -23.35 -16.43 13.09
CA GLY A 270 -24.79 -16.71 13.14
C GLY A 270 -25.38 -16.64 14.55
N SER A 271 -26.65 -16.30 14.63
CA SER A 271 -27.41 -16.20 15.89
C SER A 271 -28.07 -17.53 16.29
N GLU A 272 -28.54 -17.60 17.56
CA GLU A 272 -29.21 -18.73 18.12
C GLU A 272 -30.69 -18.83 17.66
N SER A 273 -31.50 -17.78 17.85
CA SER A 273 -32.94 -17.73 17.56
C SER A 273 -33.43 -16.28 17.36
N PRO A 274 -34.19 -15.93 16.29
CA PRO A 274 -34.40 -16.80 15.15
C PRO A 274 -33.10 -17.24 14.53
N LYS A 275 -32.98 -18.50 14.11
CA LYS A 275 -31.76 -19.11 13.59
C LYS A 275 -31.23 -18.30 12.43
N GLY A 276 -30.06 -17.66 12.62
CA GLY A 276 -29.39 -16.90 11.61
C GLY A 276 -28.14 -17.61 11.06
N PRO A 277 -27.96 -17.70 9.74
CA PRO A 277 -26.70 -18.17 9.15
C PRO A 277 -25.57 -17.20 9.49
N GLY A 278 -24.36 -17.66 9.40
CA GLY A 278 -23.21 -16.73 9.36
C GLY A 278 -23.28 -15.85 8.13
N ASN A 279 -22.86 -14.60 8.26
CA ASN A 279 -22.79 -13.67 7.14
C ASN A 279 -21.64 -14.01 6.18
N PRO A 280 -21.79 -13.75 4.86
CA PRO A 280 -20.68 -13.82 3.93
C PRO A 280 -19.71 -12.67 4.17
N GLY A 281 -18.45 -12.86 3.75
CA GLY A 281 -17.41 -11.85 3.86
C GLY A 281 -16.09 -12.26 3.22
N GLY A 282 -15.01 -11.55 3.53
CA GLY A 282 -13.65 -11.96 3.18
C GLY A 282 -13.42 -13.39 3.61
N SER A 283 -13.64 -13.70 4.90
CA SER A 283 -14.01 -15.03 5.39
C SER A 283 -15.41 -14.98 5.97
N GLY A 284 -16.18 -16.06 5.84
CA GLY A 284 -17.56 -16.14 6.31
C GLY A 284 -17.67 -16.40 7.79
N GLY A 285 -18.72 -15.90 8.43
CA GLY A 285 -19.05 -16.21 9.83
C GLY A 285 -19.47 -17.67 10.02
N GLY A 286 -19.22 -18.25 11.19
CA GLY A 286 -19.71 -19.55 11.59
C GLY A 286 -21.24 -19.57 11.72
N SER A 287 -21.88 -20.74 11.61
CA SER A 287 -23.32 -20.87 11.84
C SER A 287 -23.62 -20.86 13.33
N GLY A 288 -24.79 -20.32 13.66
CA GLY A 288 -25.47 -20.68 14.90
C GLY A 288 -26.05 -22.08 14.80
N TYR A 289 -27.22 -22.26 15.44
CA TYR A 289 -27.89 -23.55 15.51
C TYR A 289 -28.37 -24.06 14.12
N ASN A 290 -27.87 -25.24 13.71
CA ASN A 290 -28.37 -26.08 12.60
C ASN A 290 -28.57 -25.42 11.23
N ILE A 291 -27.69 -24.50 10.84
CA ILE A 291 -27.77 -23.74 9.59
C ILE A 291 -26.34 -23.63 8.93
N ALA A 292 -26.29 -23.16 7.71
CA ALA A 292 -25.04 -22.96 6.97
C ALA A 292 -24.21 -21.82 7.58
N GLY A 293 -22.90 -21.99 7.58
CA GLY A 293 -21.94 -20.89 7.75
C GLY A 293 -21.94 -19.92 6.57
N GLY A 294 -21.46 -18.71 6.79
CA GLY A 294 -21.30 -17.69 5.78
C GLY A 294 -20.29 -18.11 4.70
N ILE A 295 -20.53 -17.70 3.47
CA ILE A 295 -19.62 -17.94 2.35
C ILE A 295 -18.41 -17.01 2.47
N GLY A 296 -17.20 -17.58 2.34
CA GLY A 296 -15.95 -16.81 2.26
C GLY A 296 -15.64 -16.35 0.84
N ASN A 297 -14.56 -15.61 0.68
CA ASN A 297 -14.12 -15.03 -0.59
C ASN A 297 -15.23 -14.24 -1.31
N THR A 298 -15.93 -13.42 -0.55
CA THR A 298 -17.06 -12.60 -1.04
C THR A 298 -16.75 -11.12 -0.84
N PRO A 299 -16.70 -10.33 -1.96
CA PRO A 299 -16.76 -10.76 -3.36
C PRO A 299 -15.58 -11.66 -3.77
N PRO A 300 -15.75 -12.51 -4.80
CA PRO A 300 -14.72 -13.46 -5.20
C PRO A 300 -13.50 -12.75 -5.82
N VAL A 301 -12.32 -13.18 -5.40
CA VAL A 301 -11.02 -12.70 -5.91
C VAL A 301 -10.06 -13.88 -6.07
N SER A 302 -9.00 -13.69 -6.85
CA SER A 302 -7.93 -14.66 -7.02
C SER A 302 -6.57 -14.01 -6.72
N PRO A 303 -5.69 -14.64 -5.91
CA PRO A 303 -5.99 -15.76 -5.01
C PRO A 303 -7.14 -15.45 -4.03
N PRO A 304 -7.84 -16.47 -3.50
CA PRO A 304 -8.97 -16.24 -2.59
C PRO A 304 -8.52 -15.51 -1.34
N GLN A 305 -9.36 -14.57 -0.86
CA GLN A 305 -9.06 -13.73 0.29
C GLN A 305 -9.48 -14.34 1.65
N GLY A 306 -10.17 -15.48 1.63
CA GLY A 306 -10.59 -16.18 2.82
C GLY A 306 -11.55 -17.33 2.53
N ASN A 307 -11.93 -18.04 3.56
CA ASN A 307 -12.73 -19.26 3.47
C ASN A 307 -14.08 -19.14 4.19
N SER A 308 -15.00 -20.05 3.91
CA SER A 308 -16.32 -20.10 4.53
C SER A 308 -16.24 -20.41 6.02
N GLY A 309 -17.23 -19.97 6.77
CA GLY A 309 -17.46 -20.43 8.13
C GLY A 309 -17.90 -21.88 8.18
N GLY A 310 -17.77 -22.49 9.34
CA GLY A 310 -18.26 -23.85 9.61
C GLY A 310 -19.78 -23.95 9.42
N SER A 311 -20.24 -25.09 8.93
CA SER A 311 -21.66 -25.39 8.72
C SER A 311 -22.04 -26.61 9.53
N LEU A 312 -23.21 -26.60 10.12
CA LEU A 312 -23.80 -27.79 10.78
C LEU A 312 -24.60 -28.59 9.75
N SER A 313 -24.29 -29.85 9.61
CA SER A 313 -24.92 -30.74 8.63
C SER A 313 -25.74 -31.87 9.22
N SER A 314 -25.81 -31.99 10.56
CA SER A 314 -26.51 -33.11 11.18
C SER A 314 -27.39 -32.71 12.36
N THR A 315 -28.45 -33.49 12.58
CA THR A 315 -29.47 -33.32 13.62
C THR A 315 -28.97 -33.55 15.05
N ASN A 316 -27.72 -34.02 15.21
CA ASN A 316 -27.19 -34.48 16.52
C ASN A 316 -26.32 -33.44 17.24
N ALA A 317 -26.04 -32.29 16.64
CA ALA A 317 -25.16 -31.27 17.24
C ALA A 317 -25.96 -30.00 17.59
N GLN A 318 -26.99 -30.16 18.38
CA GLN A 318 -28.10 -29.20 18.44
C GLN A 318 -27.81 -27.91 19.20
N TYR A 319 -26.83 -27.84 20.08
CA TYR A 319 -26.67 -26.71 20.99
C TYR A 319 -25.37 -25.90 20.78
N SER A 320 -24.34 -26.51 20.20
CA SER A 320 -23.06 -25.80 19.99
C SER A 320 -22.95 -25.26 18.57
N ALA A 321 -22.33 -24.11 18.44
CA ALA A 321 -22.14 -23.40 17.19
C ALA A 321 -20.80 -23.71 16.52
N THR A 322 -20.62 -23.27 15.28
CA THR A 322 -19.42 -23.50 14.49
C THR A 322 -18.48 -22.30 14.52
N GLY A 323 -17.22 -22.52 14.22
CA GLY A 323 -16.23 -21.44 14.08
C GLY A 323 -16.38 -20.65 12.78
N GLY A 324 -15.97 -19.38 12.79
CA GLY A 324 -15.83 -18.54 11.61
C GLY A 324 -14.68 -18.99 10.71
N GLY A 325 -14.76 -18.69 9.42
CA GLY A 325 -13.68 -18.94 8.47
C GLY A 325 -12.45 -18.10 8.73
N GLY A 326 -11.28 -18.61 8.41
CA GLY A 326 -10.02 -17.88 8.37
C GLY A 326 -9.48 -17.74 6.95
N ALA A 327 -8.43 -16.97 6.77
CA ALA A 327 -7.83 -16.80 5.45
C ALA A 327 -7.22 -18.11 4.91
N GLY A 328 -6.67 -18.97 5.78
CA GLY A 328 -6.01 -20.22 5.40
C GLY A 328 -6.89 -21.46 5.41
N ALA A 329 -8.00 -21.46 6.17
CA ALA A 329 -8.88 -22.61 6.26
C ALA A 329 -10.34 -22.23 6.59
N VAL A 330 -11.25 -23.15 6.28
CA VAL A 330 -12.66 -23.06 6.67
C VAL A 330 -12.80 -23.14 8.20
N GLY A 331 -13.86 -22.52 8.73
CA GLY A 331 -14.24 -22.70 10.12
C GLY A 331 -14.64 -24.15 10.42
N GLN A 332 -14.33 -24.61 11.61
CA GLN A 332 -14.65 -26.00 12.02
C GLN A 332 -16.12 -26.15 12.42
N THR A 333 -16.66 -27.30 12.10
CA THR A 333 -17.92 -27.75 12.72
C THR A 333 -17.69 -28.03 14.21
N ASN A 334 -18.73 -28.00 14.98
CA ASN A 334 -18.62 -28.41 16.38
C ASN A 334 -18.32 -29.93 16.48
N PRO A 335 -17.32 -30.31 17.29
CA PRO A 335 -16.94 -31.74 17.42
C PRO A 335 -17.91 -32.55 18.28
N ALA A 336 -18.71 -31.89 19.14
CA ALA A 336 -19.71 -32.53 20.03
C ALA A 336 -20.80 -31.52 20.41
N ASN A 337 -21.92 -32.02 20.98
CA ASN A 337 -23.06 -31.20 21.35
C ASN A 337 -22.78 -30.06 22.35
N ASN A 338 -21.73 -30.21 23.14
CA ASN A 338 -21.36 -29.26 24.17
C ASN A 338 -20.02 -28.54 23.87
N ILE A 339 -19.44 -28.72 22.66
CA ILE A 339 -18.18 -28.14 22.28
C ILE A 339 -18.37 -27.31 21.01
N GLY A 340 -18.06 -26.01 21.07
CA GLY A 340 -18.07 -25.13 19.92
C GLY A 340 -16.98 -25.47 18.91
N GLY A 341 -17.24 -25.23 17.63
CA GLY A 341 -16.27 -25.42 16.55
C GLY A 341 -15.14 -24.37 16.60
N ALA A 342 -13.93 -24.81 16.32
CA ALA A 342 -12.78 -23.90 16.26
C ALA A 342 -12.84 -22.98 15.05
N GLY A 343 -12.28 -21.79 15.17
CA GLY A 343 -12.09 -20.87 14.05
C GLY A 343 -11.13 -21.41 13.00
N GLY A 344 -11.34 -21.06 11.74
CA GLY A 344 -10.44 -21.39 10.64
C GLY A 344 -9.08 -20.72 10.80
N ILE A 345 -8.03 -21.44 10.47
CA ILE A 345 -6.64 -20.91 10.54
C ILE A 345 -6.49 -19.67 9.64
N GLY A 346 -5.72 -18.69 10.12
CA GLY A 346 -5.33 -17.52 9.35
C GLY A 346 -4.28 -17.83 8.29
N SER A 347 -3.86 -16.81 7.60
CA SER A 347 -2.74 -16.88 6.65
C SER A 347 -1.56 -16.06 7.14
N PHE A 348 -0.41 -16.21 6.52
CA PHE A 348 0.84 -15.74 7.10
C PHE A 348 1.75 -15.04 6.08
N THR A 349 2.70 -14.30 6.62
CA THR A 349 3.86 -13.76 5.89
C THR A 349 5.11 -13.87 6.76
N ALA A 350 6.29 -13.78 6.14
CA ALA A 350 7.55 -13.78 6.87
C ALA A 350 7.65 -12.56 7.82
N ASP A 351 8.29 -12.72 8.97
CA ASP A 351 8.58 -11.62 9.91
C ASP A 351 9.33 -10.47 9.22
N THR A 352 10.30 -10.82 8.36
CA THR A 352 11.11 -9.87 7.60
C THR A 352 10.30 -9.05 6.61
N PHE A 353 9.16 -9.57 6.13
CA PHE A 353 8.26 -8.84 5.25
C PHE A 353 7.58 -7.66 5.96
N ILE A 354 7.27 -7.81 7.25
CA ILE A 354 6.66 -6.74 8.06
C ILE A 354 7.73 -5.78 8.59
N GLY A 355 8.99 -6.17 8.53
CA GLY A 355 10.12 -5.41 9.07
C GLY A 355 10.45 -5.74 10.53
N SER A 356 11.70 -5.53 10.93
CA SER A 356 12.15 -5.75 12.30
C SER A 356 12.18 -4.43 13.06
N PRO A 357 11.70 -4.37 14.30
CA PRO A 357 11.06 -5.44 15.07
C PRO A 357 9.55 -5.43 14.86
N ALA A 358 9.00 -6.50 14.29
CA ALA A 358 7.56 -6.65 14.10
C ALA A 358 6.81 -7.43 15.20
N PRO A 359 7.25 -7.51 16.46
CA PRO A 359 6.55 -8.28 17.49
C PRO A 359 5.16 -7.74 17.82
N GLY A 360 4.80 -6.53 17.32
CA GLY A 360 3.49 -5.92 17.58
C GLY A 360 2.40 -6.18 16.53
N PHE A 361 2.70 -6.84 15.40
CA PHE A 361 1.75 -7.04 14.31
C PHE A 361 1.61 -8.52 13.95
N GLY A 362 0.35 -8.95 13.72
CA GLY A 362 0.04 -10.36 13.54
C GLY A 362 0.28 -11.17 14.82
N THR A 363 -0.02 -12.47 14.76
CA THR A 363 0.23 -13.41 15.85
C THR A 363 1.37 -14.38 15.50
N PRO A 364 2.22 -14.79 16.46
CA PRO A 364 3.17 -15.85 16.20
C PRO A 364 2.44 -17.11 15.74
N GLY A 365 2.96 -17.74 14.71
CA GLY A 365 2.37 -18.96 14.18
C GLY A 365 3.15 -20.21 14.55
N PRO A 366 2.66 -21.40 14.13
CA PRO A 366 3.33 -22.67 14.37
C PRO A 366 4.68 -22.76 13.63
N VAL A 367 4.87 -21.96 12.57
CA VAL A 367 6.15 -21.84 11.87
C VAL A 367 6.90 -20.64 12.40
N SER A 368 8.11 -20.84 12.92
CA SER A 368 8.94 -19.75 13.41
C SER A 368 9.28 -18.76 12.27
N SER A 369 9.54 -17.53 12.61
CA SER A 369 9.80 -16.42 11.67
C SER A 369 8.62 -16.08 10.74
N THR A 370 7.39 -16.43 11.12
CA THR A 370 6.17 -16.04 10.42
C THR A 370 5.16 -15.36 11.33
N ARG A 371 4.37 -14.46 10.74
CA ARG A 371 3.27 -13.76 11.39
C ARG A 371 1.96 -14.08 10.70
N TYR A 372 1.00 -14.53 11.50
CA TYR A 372 -0.34 -14.92 11.06
C TYR A 372 -1.35 -13.79 11.25
N PHE A 373 -2.24 -13.68 10.29
CA PHE A 373 -3.33 -12.71 10.20
C PHE A 373 -4.62 -13.41 9.81
N ALA A 374 -5.74 -12.77 10.01
CA ALA A 374 -7.03 -13.16 9.50
C ALA A 374 -7.43 -14.58 9.96
N GLY A 375 -7.32 -14.87 11.25
CA GLY A 375 -7.86 -16.08 11.86
C GLY A 375 -9.34 -15.95 12.19
N GLY A 376 -10.10 -17.02 12.06
CA GLY A 376 -11.52 -17.09 12.42
C GLY A 376 -11.76 -17.15 13.93
N GLY A 377 -12.87 -16.62 14.38
CA GLY A 377 -13.35 -16.76 15.76
C GLY A 377 -13.94 -18.15 16.05
N GLY A 378 -13.79 -18.63 17.27
CA GLY A 378 -14.42 -19.89 17.72
C GLY A 378 -15.94 -19.76 17.95
N GLY A 379 -16.70 -20.81 17.70
CA GLY A 379 -18.13 -20.87 18.01
C GLY A 379 -18.38 -21.04 19.50
N GLY A 380 -19.51 -20.54 19.98
CA GLY A 380 -19.98 -20.76 21.37
C GLY A 380 -20.35 -22.22 21.65
N GLY A 381 -20.03 -22.71 22.83
CA GLY A 381 -20.51 -24.01 23.31
C GLY A 381 -21.96 -23.92 23.76
N GLY A 382 -22.77 -24.91 23.41
CA GLY A 382 -24.17 -24.99 23.85
C GLY A 382 -24.37 -25.97 24.99
N ILE A 383 -25.46 -25.83 25.72
CA ILE A 383 -25.86 -26.72 26.85
C ILE A 383 -27.11 -27.48 26.46
N ASP A 384 -27.04 -28.80 26.42
CA ASP A 384 -28.24 -29.63 26.29
C ASP A 384 -28.80 -29.98 27.67
N SER A 385 -28.16 -30.75 28.46
CA SER A 385 -28.59 -31.21 29.78
C SER A 385 -27.41 -31.53 30.68
N GLY A 386 -26.18 -31.21 30.23
CA GLY A 386 -24.95 -31.49 30.94
C GLY A 386 -24.49 -30.33 31.83
N PRO A 387 -23.49 -30.56 32.67
CA PRO A 387 -23.01 -29.60 33.65
C PRO A 387 -22.19 -28.46 33.07
N SER A 388 -21.61 -28.59 31.87
CA SER A 388 -20.80 -27.55 31.26
C SER A 388 -20.62 -27.72 29.75
N SER A 389 -20.35 -26.62 29.04
CA SER A 389 -19.95 -26.63 27.66
C SER A 389 -18.66 -25.84 27.48
N THR A 390 -17.93 -26.13 26.39
CA THR A 390 -16.67 -25.50 26.04
C THR A 390 -16.84 -24.74 24.72
N GLY A 391 -16.42 -23.49 24.70
CA GLY A 391 -16.34 -22.70 23.46
C GLY A 391 -15.22 -23.18 22.56
N GLY A 392 -15.38 -23.02 21.26
CA GLY A 392 -14.34 -23.29 20.25
C GLY A 392 -13.18 -22.35 20.44
N VAL A 393 -11.97 -22.83 20.18
CA VAL A 393 -10.76 -21.97 20.18
C VAL A 393 -10.75 -21.04 18.94
N GLY A 394 -10.39 -19.82 19.14
CA GLY A 394 -10.06 -18.90 18.04
C GLY A 394 -8.69 -19.25 17.44
N SER A 395 -8.52 -19.02 16.15
CA SER A 395 -7.27 -19.30 15.44
C SER A 395 -6.56 -18.00 15.05
N SER A 396 -5.24 -17.98 15.15
CA SER A 396 -4.39 -16.90 14.62
C SER A 396 -4.87 -15.48 15.02
N GLY A 397 -5.09 -15.26 16.32
CA GLY A 397 -5.63 -14.01 16.86
C GLY A 397 -7.15 -13.92 16.88
N GLY A 398 -7.86 -14.95 16.39
CA GLY A 398 -9.32 -15.04 16.53
C GLY A 398 -9.74 -15.17 17.99
N GLY A 399 -10.87 -14.53 18.33
CA GLY A 399 -11.47 -14.64 19.65
C GLY A 399 -11.97 -16.07 19.93
N THR A 400 -11.73 -16.59 21.12
CA THR A 400 -12.31 -17.87 21.56
C THR A 400 -13.82 -17.73 21.81
N GLY A 401 -14.57 -18.80 21.51
CA GLY A 401 -15.97 -18.87 21.83
C GLY A 401 -16.22 -18.91 23.35
N GLY A 402 -17.39 -18.43 23.75
CA GLY A 402 -17.83 -18.48 25.16
C GLY A 402 -18.16 -19.91 25.62
N ASN A 403 -17.85 -20.18 26.86
CA ASN A 403 -18.25 -21.42 27.53
C ASN A 403 -19.65 -21.25 28.17
N GLY A 404 -20.48 -22.28 28.13
CA GLY A 404 -21.73 -22.33 28.85
C GLY A 404 -21.69 -23.24 30.06
N GLY A 405 -22.52 -22.97 31.08
CA GLY A 405 -22.65 -23.78 32.29
C GLY A 405 -24.11 -24.06 32.63
N SER A 406 -24.41 -25.24 33.18
CA SER A 406 -25.75 -25.59 33.64
C SER A 406 -26.19 -24.62 34.74
N GLY A 407 -27.27 -23.85 34.49
CA GLY A 407 -27.86 -22.96 35.50
C GLY A 407 -27.11 -21.66 35.75
N ALA A 408 -26.00 -21.37 35.04
CA ALA A 408 -25.29 -20.12 35.15
C ALA A 408 -25.59 -19.22 33.93
N PRO A 409 -25.49 -17.85 34.09
CA PRO A 409 -25.49 -16.99 32.94
C PRO A 409 -24.32 -17.41 32.05
N GLY A 410 -24.59 -17.49 30.73
CA GLY A 410 -23.60 -17.90 29.76
C GLY A 410 -22.39 -16.97 29.73
N SER A 411 -21.26 -17.51 29.32
CA SER A 411 -20.05 -16.71 29.23
C SER A 411 -19.89 -16.08 27.83
N GLN A 412 -19.38 -14.90 27.83
CA GLN A 412 -18.88 -14.25 26.59
C GLN A 412 -17.66 -15.00 26.08
N GLY A 413 -17.50 -15.05 24.78
CA GLY A 413 -16.21 -15.35 24.16
C GLY A 413 -15.21 -14.22 24.36
N SER A 414 -14.21 -14.15 23.50
CA SER A 414 -13.26 -13.05 23.45
C SER A 414 -13.29 -12.35 22.09
N ALA A 415 -12.86 -11.09 22.07
CA ALA A 415 -12.74 -10.34 20.84
C ALA A 415 -11.55 -10.85 19.98
N GLY A 416 -11.62 -10.62 18.69
CA GLY A 416 -10.48 -10.76 17.79
C GLY A 416 -9.38 -9.76 18.10
N THR A 417 -8.13 -10.15 17.90
CA THR A 417 -6.97 -9.29 18.17
C THR A 417 -6.94 -8.13 17.17
N ILE A 418 -6.67 -6.93 17.66
CA ILE A 418 -6.51 -5.73 16.82
C ILE A 418 -5.32 -5.86 15.86
N ASN A 419 -5.38 -5.19 14.71
CA ASN A 419 -4.34 -5.18 13.67
C ASN A 419 -4.01 -6.58 13.12
N THR A 420 -4.98 -7.50 13.18
CA THR A 420 -4.85 -8.85 12.63
C THR A 420 -5.98 -9.21 11.67
N GLY A 421 -7.09 -8.46 11.68
CA GLY A 421 -8.28 -8.80 10.93
C GLY A 421 -9.02 -10.05 11.41
N SER A 422 -8.78 -10.49 12.64
CA SER A 422 -9.32 -11.75 13.16
C SER A 422 -10.77 -11.62 13.59
N GLY A 423 -11.56 -12.69 13.43
CA GLY A 423 -12.96 -12.76 13.87
C GLY A 423 -13.12 -12.83 15.39
N GLY A 424 -14.21 -12.29 15.92
CA GLY A 424 -14.61 -12.40 17.32
C GLY A 424 -15.23 -13.75 17.66
N GLY A 425 -15.06 -14.23 18.88
CA GLY A 425 -15.69 -15.47 19.37
C GLY A 425 -17.20 -15.33 19.55
N GLY A 426 -17.94 -16.42 19.28
CA GLY A 426 -19.37 -16.55 19.60
C GLY A 426 -19.62 -16.58 21.11
N SER A 427 -20.83 -16.31 21.50
CA SER A 427 -21.28 -16.40 22.92
C SER A 427 -22.02 -17.71 23.21
N SER A 428 -22.17 -18.04 24.46
CA SER A 428 -22.92 -19.21 24.96
C SER A 428 -23.89 -18.81 26.07
N GLY A 429 -25.10 -19.33 26.04
CA GLY A 429 -26.10 -19.08 27.06
C GLY A 429 -26.67 -17.66 27.09
N THR A 430 -27.48 -17.33 28.06
CA THR A 430 -28.30 -16.11 28.13
C THR A 430 -27.93 -15.20 29.28
N PRO A 431 -28.06 -13.88 29.14
CA PRO A 431 -27.90 -13.08 27.95
C PRO A 431 -26.41 -12.72 27.75
N SER A 432 -25.85 -12.95 26.60
CA SER A 432 -24.46 -12.60 26.35
C SER A 432 -24.33 -11.81 25.08
N PRO A 433 -23.72 -10.59 25.15
CA PRO A 433 -23.40 -9.83 23.93
C PRO A 433 -22.35 -10.58 23.09
N ALA A 434 -22.32 -10.30 21.83
CA ALA A 434 -21.27 -10.79 20.94
C ALA A 434 -19.92 -10.20 21.30
N ASN A 435 -18.87 -10.74 20.69
CA ASN A 435 -17.53 -10.18 20.78
C ASN A 435 -17.11 -9.58 19.45
N GLY A 436 -16.47 -8.41 19.51
CA GLY A 436 -16.04 -7.68 18.32
C GLY A 436 -14.96 -8.41 17.53
N GLY A 437 -14.88 -8.13 16.25
CA GLY A 437 -13.74 -8.51 15.42
C GLY A 437 -12.53 -7.62 15.67
N GLY A 438 -11.34 -8.09 15.30
CA GLY A 438 -10.11 -7.31 15.31
C GLY A 438 -10.04 -6.38 14.10
N SER A 439 -9.45 -5.20 14.26
CA SER A 439 -9.16 -4.30 13.13
C SER A 439 -8.18 -4.94 12.14
N GLY A 440 -8.25 -4.48 10.89
CA GLY A 440 -7.31 -4.83 9.84
C GLY A 440 -5.95 -4.13 9.97
N ILE A 441 -5.12 -4.31 8.95
CA ILE A 441 -3.80 -3.70 8.78
C ILE A 441 -3.45 -3.64 7.29
N VAL A 442 -2.70 -2.64 6.88
CA VAL A 442 -2.14 -2.52 5.54
C VAL A 442 -0.65 -2.21 5.64
#